data_82c2e69cb21cb2eb98f31c25d8916772
#
_entry.id   82c2e69cb21cb2eb98f31c25d8916772
#
_cell.length_a   1.000
_cell.length_b   1.000
_cell.length_c   1.000
_cell.angle_alpha   90.00
_cell.angle_beta   90.00
_cell.angle_gamma   90.00
#
_symmetry.space_group_name_H-M   'P 1'
#
loop_
_entity.id
_entity.type
_entity.pdbx_description
1 polymer ?
#
loop_
_entity_poly.entity_id
_entity_poly.type
_entity_poly.pdbx_seq_one_letter_code
_entity_poly.pdbx_strand_id
1 'polypeptide(L)'
;GDCYMAVCGLPYANPAHADPVAALSLRILKELQLFNQHNGTHLKMRVGAHSGAVVAGVIGSSKFIYDLWGDTVNMASRMESTGIPDQIQVTEAFRDQLSKPFNLDFRGELEVKGIGKVSTYFLCDLPEEAA
;
A
#
# COMPACT_ATOMS: atom_id res chain seq x y z
N GLY A 1 4.03 -1.91 17.41
CA GLY A 1 5.15 -2.08 16.51
C GLY A 1 5.36 -0.88 15.64
N ASP A 2 6.40 -0.91 14.91
CA ASP A 2 6.78 0.18 14.04
C ASP A 2 5.99 0.09 12.73
N CYS A 3 4.98 0.94 12.60
CA CYS A 3 4.14 0.98 11.43
C CYS A 3 3.97 2.42 10.96
N TYR A 4 4.08 2.63 9.65
CA TYR A 4 3.88 3.93 9.03
C TYR A 4 2.76 3.82 8.02
N MET A 5 1.81 4.75 8.07
CA MET A 5 0.69 4.81 7.15
C MET A 5 0.79 6.05 6.27
N ALA A 6 0.65 5.86 4.97
CA ALA A 6 0.62 6.95 4.01
C ALA A 6 -0.68 6.89 3.21
N VAL A 7 -1.21 8.06 2.86
CA VAL A 7 -2.48 8.17 2.16
C VAL A 7 -2.33 9.13 0.98
N CYS A 8 -2.96 8.78 -0.15
CA CYS A 8 -3.07 9.67 -1.30
C CYS A 8 -4.55 9.81 -1.68
N GLY A 9 -4.94 11.01 -2.11
CA GLY A 9 -6.32 11.30 -2.47
C GLY A 9 -7.08 12.05 -1.39
N LEU A 10 -6.40 12.47 -0.35
CA LEU A 10 -6.95 13.29 0.72
C LEU A 10 -6.01 14.47 0.98
N PRO A 11 -6.53 15.64 1.35
CA PRO A 11 -7.95 15.97 1.46
C PRO A 11 -8.64 16.19 0.12
N TYR A 12 -7.89 16.21 -0.98
CA TYR A 12 -8.43 16.39 -2.32
C TYR A 12 -8.41 15.09 -3.09
N ALA A 13 -9.54 14.77 -3.75
CA ALA A 13 -9.62 13.56 -4.55
C ALA A 13 -8.61 13.59 -5.69
N ASN A 14 -7.99 12.45 -5.95
CA ASN A 14 -7.04 12.28 -7.03
C ASN A 14 -7.34 10.96 -7.75
N PRO A 15 -7.85 11.01 -9.00
CA PRO A 15 -8.16 9.79 -9.74
C PRO A 15 -6.95 8.88 -9.95
N ALA A 16 -5.75 9.44 -9.98
CA ALA A 16 -4.52 8.67 -10.13
C ALA A 16 -3.85 8.38 -8.77
N HIS A 17 -4.64 8.30 -7.70
CA HIS A 17 -4.11 8.18 -6.34
C HIS A 17 -3.28 6.91 -6.11
N ALA A 18 -3.52 5.85 -6.84
CA ALA A 18 -2.80 4.59 -6.64
C ALA A 18 -1.37 4.65 -7.18
N ASP A 19 -1.13 5.37 -8.27
CA ASP A 19 0.20 5.45 -8.87
C ASP A 19 1.27 6.00 -7.92
N PRO A 20 1.04 7.14 -7.23
CA PRO A 20 2.03 7.64 -6.27
C PRO A 20 2.29 6.67 -5.12
N VAL A 21 1.27 5.97 -4.65
CA VAL A 21 1.43 5.00 -3.57
C VAL A 21 2.27 3.81 -4.06
N ALA A 22 2.01 3.34 -5.27
CA ALA A 22 2.81 2.26 -5.85
C ALA A 22 4.27 2.69 -6.02
N ALA A 23 4.50 3.87 -6.58
CA ALA A 23 5.85 4.40 -6.79
C ALA A 23 6.59 4.59 -5.45
N LEU A 24 5.90 5.13 -4.45
CA LEU A 24 6.48 5.30 -3.12
C LEU A 24 6.85 3.95 -2.50
N SER A 25 5.98 2.97 -2.61
CA SER A 25 6.21 1.64 -2.05
C SER A 25 7.45 0.99 -2.66
N LEU A 26 7.57 1.05 -3.98
CA LEU A 26 8.75 0.52 -4.68
C LEU A 26 10.02 1.28 -4.28
N ARG A 27 9.92 2.60 -4.16
CA ARG A 27 11.06 3.44 -3.78
C ARG A 27 11.54 3.14 -2.35
N ILE A 28 10.60 2.96 -1.44
CA ILE A 28 10.94 2.67 -0.04
C ILE A 28 11.70 1.35 0.06
N LEU A 29 11.25 0.30 -0.63
CA LEU A 29 11.96 -0.97 -0.59
C LEU A 29 13.35 -0.87 -1.21
N LYS A 30 13.48 -0.12 -2.29
CA LYS A 30 14.78 0.09 -2.92
C LYS A 30 15.73 0.86 -2.00
N GLU A 31 15.24 1.91 -1.36
CA GLU A 31 16.04 2.69 -0.42
C GLU A 31 16.45 1.87 0.79
N LEU A 32 15.59 0.99 1.28
CA LEU A 32 15.93 0.09 2.37
C LEU A 32 17.02 -0.88 1.96
N GLN A 33 16.95 -1.40 0.74
CA GLN A 33 17.97 -2.29 0.21
C GLN A 33 19.33 -1.60 0.14
N LEU A 34 19.36 -0.36 -0.34
CA LEU A 34 20.58 0.44 -0.41
C LEU A 34 21.13 0.76 0.99
N PHE A 35 20.24 1.08 1.92
CA PHE A 35 20.60 1.31 3.30
C PHE A 35 21.29 0.07 3.91
N ASN A 36 20.70 -1.11 3.67
CA ASN A 36 21.26 -2.36 4.17
C ASN A 36 22.66 -2.62 3.61
N GLN A 37 22.83 -2.39 2.31
CA GLN A 37 24.14 -2.55 1.68
C GLN A 37 25.18 -1.60 2.25
N HIS A 38 24.78 -0.35 2.46
CA HIS A 38 25.70 0.69 2.94
C HIS A 38 26.09 0.50 4.42
N ASN A 39 25.19 -0.05 5.22
CA ASN A 39 25.38 -0.17 6.66
C ASN A 39 25.62 -1.60 7.15
N GLY A 40 25.68 -2.57 6.25
CA GLY A 40 25.88 -3.97 6.64
C GLY A 40 24.73 -4.53 7.46
N THR A 41 23.51 -4.01 7.26
CA THR A 41 22.33 -4.45 8.02
C THR A 41 21.44 -5.35 7.16
N HIS A 42 20.47 -6.01 7.82
CA HIS A 42 19.54 -6.92 7.16
C HIS A 42 18.09 -6.62 7.55
N LEU A 43 17.77 -5.33 7.61
CA LEU A 43 16.41 -4.89 7.93
C LEU A 43 15.45 -5.28 6.83
N LYS A 44 14.23 -5.64 7.22
CA LYS A 44 13.19 -6.03 6.29
C LYS A 44 11.92 -5.23 6.56
N MET A 45 11.11 -5.05 5.52
CA MET A 45 9.88 -4.28 5.63
C MET A 45 8.77 -4.99 4.85
N ARG A 46 7.59 -5.06 5.46
CA ARG A 46 6.38 -5.48 4.74
C ARG A 46 5.62 -4.23 4.34
N VAL A 47 5.09 -4.25 3.12
CA VAL A 47 4.27 -3.14 2.61
C VAL A 47 2.95 -3.70 2.13
N GLY A 48 1.86 -3.06 2.55
CA GLY A 48 0.53 -3.38 2.08
C GLY A 48 -0.15 -2.14 1.54
N ALA A 49 -0.91 -2.26 0.47
CA ALA A 49 -1.64 -1.15 -0.12
C ALA A 49 -3.04 -1.57 -0.55
N HIS A 50 -3.96 -0.63 -0.43
CA HIS A 50 -5.36 -0.82 -0.80
C HIS A 50 -5.95 0.52 -1.22
N SER A 51 -6.94 0.47 -2.10
CA SER A 51 -7.68 1.65 -2.54
C SER A 51 -9.15 1.46 -2.21
N GLY A 52 -9.75 2.48 -1.63
CA GLY A 52 -11.16 2.46 -1.28
C GLY A 52 -11.59 3.78 -0.69
N ALA A 53 -12.86 3.88 -0.32
CA ALA A 53 -13.39 5.08 0.29
C ALA A 53 -12.83 5.24 1.70
N VAL A 54 -12.47 6.47 2.04
CA VAL A 54 -11.99 6.82 3.37
C VAL A 54 -12.76 8.03 3.87
N VAL A 55 -13.21 7.97 5.13
CA VAL A 55 -13.83 9.09 5.78
C VAL A 55 -12.77 9.80 6.62
N ALA A 56 -12.54 11.07 6.31
CA ALA A 56 -11.66 11.92 7.10
C ALA A 56 -12.55 12.84 7.94
N GLY A 57 -12.21 12.97 9.22
CA GLY A 57 -12.95 13.83 10.13
C GLY A 57 -12.04 14.82 10.81
N VAL A 58 -12.66 15.88 11.35
CA VAL A 58 -11.95 16.84 12.17
C VAL A 58 -12.21 16.47 13.62
N ILE A 59 -11.14 16.19 14.37
CA ILE A 59 -11.22 15.98 15.80
C ILE A 59 -10.44 17.11 16.45
N GLY A 60 -11.13 17.88 17.27
CA GLY A 60 -10.57 19.11 17.79
C GLY A 60 -10.67 20.21 16.74
N SER A 61 -10.03 21.35 16.99
CA SER A 61 -10.19 22.54 16.16
C SER A 61 -9.22 22.65 15.00
N SER A 62 -8.23 21.75 14.90
CA SER A 62 -7.16 21.97 13.94
C SER A 62 -6.56 20.69 13.31
N LYS A 63 -7.10 19.53 13.61
CA LYS A 63 -6.55 18.27 13.11
C LYS A 63 -7.57 17.47 12.34
N PHE A 64 -7.17 17.00 11.15
CA PHE A 64 -7.88 15.96 10.44
C PHE A 64 -7.35 14.61 10.90
N ILE A 65 -8.27 13.73 11.32
CA ILE A 65 -7.92 12.37 11.68
C ILE A 65 -8.63 11.44 10.72
N TYR A 66 -7.84 10.60 10.03
CA TYR A 66 -8.39 9.61 9.13
C TYR A 66 -9.04 8.51 9.94
N ASP A 67 -10.09 7.90 9.37
CA ASP A 67 -10.77 6.80 10.03
C ASP A 67 -9.85 5.59 10.10
N LEU A 68 -9.15 5.45 11.22
CA LEU A 68 -8.24 4.33 11.45
C LEU A 68 -8.98 3.02 11.68
N TRP A 69 -10.31 3.08 11.82
CA TRP A 69 -11.16 1.91 12.02
C TRP A 69 -12.01 1.60 10.80
N GLY A 70 -11.88 2.36 9.74
CA GLY A 70 -12.63 2.15 8.51
C GLY A 70 -12.16 0.93 7.73
N ASP A 71 -13.05 0.39 6.92
CA ASP A 71 -12.77 -0.83 6.15
C ASP A 71 -11.58 -0.66 5.21
N THR A 72 -11.42 0.52 4.61
CA THR A 72 -10.31 0.78 3.68
C THR A 72 -8.97 0.72 4.40
N VAL A 73 -8.87 1.37 5.56
CA VAL A 73 -7.63 1.36 6.34
C VAL A 73 -7.36 -0.03 6.90
N ASN A 74 -8.40 -0.71 7.36
CA ASN A 74 -8.27 -2.08 7.88
C ASN A 74 -7.80 -3.04 6.79
N MET A 75 -8.29 -2.89 5.56
CA MET A 75 -7.85 -3.72 4.45
C MET A 75 -6.38 -3.47 4.11
N ALA A 76 -5.96 -2.20 4.08
CA ALA A 76 -4.54 -1.88 3.84
C ALA A 76 -3.65 -2.48 4.93
N SER A 77 -4.09 -2.39 6.18
CA SER A 77 -3.38 -2.99 7.31
C SER A 77 -3.29 -4.51 7.16
N ARG A 78 -4.36 -5.15 6.70
CA ARG A 78 -4.38 -6.60 6.47
C ARG A 78 -3.41 -6.99 5.34
N MET A 79 -3.30 -6.16 4.31
CA MET A 79 -2.33 -6.41 3.23
C MET A 79 -0.91 -6.38 3.77
N GLU A 80 -0.61 -5.47 4.69
CA GLU A 80 0.70 -5.44 5.33
C GLU A 80 0.91 -6.65 6.25
N SER A 81 -0.03 -6.92 7.15
CA SER A 81 0.15 -7.96 8.17
C SER A 81 0.20 -9.38 7.61
N THR A 82 -0.47 -9.62 6.48
CA THR A 82 -0.44 -10.92 5.80
C THR A 82 0.58 -10.98 4.67
N GLY A 83 1.33 -9.89 4.48
CA GLY A 83 2.33 -9.81 3.43
C GLY A 83 3.59 -10.59 3.73
N ILE A 84 4.53 -10.47 2.82
CA ILE A 84 5.84 -11.13 2.93
C ILE A 84 6.90 -10.03 3.02
N PRO A 85 7.89 -10.19 3.92
CA PRO A 85 8.97 -9.19 4.02
C PRO A 85 9.61 -8.88 2.68
N ASP A 86 9.88 -7.59 2.46
CA ASP A 86 10.49 -7.05 1.25
C ASP A 86 9.63 -7.17 0.00
N GLN A 87 8.33 -7.42 0.18
CA GLN A 87 7.37 -7.43 -0.91
C GLN A 87 6.20 -6.51 -0.61
N ILE A 88 5.54 -6.05 -1.67
CA ILE A 88 4.41 -5.14 -1.58
C ILE A 88 3.16 -5.93 -1.95
N GLN A 89 2.28 -6.16 -0.97
CA GLN A 89 1.02 -6.85 -1.25
C GLN A 89 -0.11 -5.84 -1.42
N VAL A 90 -0.84 -5.97 -2.52
CA VAL A 90 -1.92 -5.05 -2.85
C VAL A 90 -3.20 -5.84 -3.16
N THR A 91 -4.33 -5.17 -2.99
CA THR A 91 -5.63 -5.73 -3.35
C THR A 91 -5.90 -5.55 -4.84
N GLU A 92 -6.87 -6.32 -5.35
CA GLU A 92 -7.39 -6.12 -6.70
C GLU A 92 -7.93 -4.69 -6.88
N ALA A 93 -8.60 -4.16 -5.86
CA ALA A 93 -9.11 -2.78 -5.91
C ALA A 93 -7.99 -1.77 -6.11
N PHE A 94 -6.84 -1.97 -5.47
CA PHE A 94 -5.67 -1.12 -5.68
C PHE A 94 -5.12 -1.28 -7.09
N ARG A 95 -4.97 -2.53 -7.53
CA ARG A 95 -4.47 -2.83 -8.88
C ARG A 95 -5.33 -2.13 -9.94
N ASP A 96 -6.65 -2.20 -9.79
CA ASP A 96 -7.58 -1.65 -10.77
C ASP A 96 -7.51 -0.12 -10.86
N GLN A 97 -6.97 0.54 -9.86
CA GLN A 97 -6.82 2.00 -9.84
C GLN A 97 -5.48 2.47 -10.41
N LEU A 98 -4.57 1.55 -10.72
CA LEU A 98 -3.30 1.92 -11.33
C LEU A 98 -3.51 2.37 -12.77
N SER A 99 -2.97 3.52 -13.14
CA SER A 99 -3.07 4.04 -14.49
C SER A 99 -1.86 3.69 -15.36
N LYS A 100 -0.73 3.35 -14.71
CA LYS A 100 0.49 2.97 -15.41
C LYS A 100 0.64 1.45 -15.43
N PRO A 101 1.37 0.89 -16.40
CA PRO A 101 1.50 -0.57 -16.54
C PRO A 101 2.51 -1.17 -15.56
N PHE A 102 2.23 -1.07 -14.28
CA PHE A 102 3.05 -1.73 -13.27
C PHE A 102 3.00 -3.25 -13.43
N ASN A 103 4.07 -3.92 -13.11
CA ASN A 103 4.13 -5.38 -13.09
C ASN A 103 3.59 -5.89 -11.75
N LEU A 104 2.59 -6.77 -11.83
CA LEU A 104 1.99 -7.39 -10.66
C LEU A 104 1.91 -8.90 -10.87
N ASP A 105 2.19 -9.64 -9.79
CA ASP A 105 2.05 -11.09 -9.76
C ASP A 105 0.88 -11.47 -8.87
N PHE A 106 -0.04 -12.27 -9.38
CA PHE A 106 -1.15 -12.75 -8.58
C PHE A 106 -0.62 -13.65 -7.47
N ARG A 107 -0.97 -13.31 -6.22
CA ARG A 107 -0.57 -14.11 -5.08
C ARG A 107 -1.60 -15.18 -4.75
N GLY A 108 -2.89 -14.82 -4.76
CA GLY A 108 -3.95 -15.71 -4.38
C GLY A 108 -5.09 -14.98 -3.70
N GLU A 109 -6.07 -15.74 -3.25
CA GLU A 109 -7.20 -15.19 -2.51
C GLU A 109 -6.94 -15.28 -1.02
N LEU A 110 -7.29 -14.20 -0.31
CA LEU A 110 -7.18 -14.13 1.14
C LEU A 110 -8.58 -14.00 1.72
N GLU A 111 -8.89 -14.83 2.71
CA GLU A 111 -10.15 -14.72 3.44
C GLU A 111 -10.04 -13.59 4.45
N VAL A 112 -10.89 -12.58 4.31
CA VAL A 112 -10.91 -11.43 5.22
C VAL A 112 -12.20 -11.44 6.01
N LYS A 113 -12.10 -11.48 7.32
CA LYS A 113 -13.25 -11.53 8.21
C LYS A 113 -14.18 -10.35 7.96
N GLY A 114 -15.45 -10.63 7.72
CA GLY A 114 -16.46 -9.60 7.49
C GLY A 114 -16.56 -9.13 6.05
N ILE A 115 -15.64 -9.54 5.18
CA ILE A 115 -15.61 -9.11 3.78
C ILE A 115 -15.71 -10.30 2.83
N GLY A 116 -15.05 -11.41 3.14
CA GLY A 116 -15.00 -12.59 2.28
C GLY A 116 -13.64 -12.73 1.62
N LYS A 117 -13.62 -13.33 0.43
CA LYS A 117 -12.38 -13.58 -0.30
C LYS A 117 -11.94 -12.34 -1.07
N VAL A 118 -10.67 -12.01 -0.96
CA VAL A 118 -10.06 -10.87 -1.63
C VAL A 118 -8.88 -11.35 -2.45
N SER A 119 -8.85 -11.01 -3.73
CA SER A 119 -7.72 -11.31 -4.58
C SER A 119 -6.56 -10.38 -4.26
N THR A 120 -5.38 -10.95 -4.11
CA THR A 120 -4.18 -10.22 -3.73
C THR A 120 -3.08 -10.41 -4.75
N TYR A 121 -2.23 -9.41 -4.87
CA TYR A 121 -1.16 -9.35 -5.84
C TYR A 121 0.10 -8.83 -5.16
N PHE A 122 1.26 -9.22 -5.70
CA PHE A 122 2.51 -8.55 -5.35
C PHE A 122 2.83 -7.54 -6.43
N LEU A 123 3.10 -6.32 -6.00
CA LEU A 123 3.57 -5.26 -6.90
C LEU A 123 5.08 -5.42 -7.05
N CYS A 124 5.53 -5.67 -8.28
CA CYS A 124 6.93 -5.99 -8.54
C CYS A 124 7.74 -4.78 -8.96
N ASP A 125 7.35 -4.13 -10.03
CA ASP A 125 8.02 -2.92 -10.49
C ASP A 125 7.24 -2.26 -11.62
N LEU A 126 7.75 -1.13 -12.08
CA LEU A 126 7.28 -0.45 -13.27
C LEU A 126 8.17 -0.92 -14.43
N PRO A 127 7.59 -1.37 -15.57
CA PRO A 127 8.40 -1.77 -16.72
C PRO A 127 9.33 -0.65 -17.16
N GLU A 128 10.53 -1.04 -17.62
CA GLU A 128 11.56 -0.09 -18.01
C GLU A 128 11.09 0.89 -19.07
N GLU A 129 10.38 0.40 -20.07
CA GLU A 129 9.88 1.24 -21.17
C GLU A 129 8.80 2.23 -20.74
N ALA A 130 8.28 2.09 -19.53
CA ALA A 130 7.29 3.00 -18.99
C ALA A 130 7.88 3.99 -17.99
N ALA A 131 9.16 3.85 -17.72
CA ALA A 131 9.84 4.69 -16.73
C ALA A 131 10.16 6.09 -17.30
#